data_78766a5bc7b86f1374dbea751942913a
#
_entry.id   78766a5bc7b86f1374dbea751942913a
#
_cell.length_a   1.000
_cell.length_b   1.000
_cell.length_c   1.000
_cell.angle_alpha   90.00
_cell.angle_beta   90.00
_cell.angle_gamma   90.00
#
_symmetry.space_group_name_H-M   'P 1'
#
loop_
_entity.id
_entity.type
_entity.pdbx_description
1 polymer ?
#
loop_
_entity_poly.entity_id
_entity_poly.type
_entity_poly.pdbx_seq_one_letter_code
_entity_poly.pdbx_strand_id
1 'polypeptide(L)'
;MKRLTIVLSLALSLGAQAVMLAQAKTDFTGTWRFNQAKSNPNIAGNTPNIPFPSQIVVKQSGADVAIDSTSVRQQPLSAVFKLDGSKVTVQAPSGISETGEAKLEGANLVITSRRSFSSPAGETVVNFREVWSLNGNLLTIVKTRTQDGESTSETAVFDKV
;
A
#
# COMPACT_ATOMS: atom_id res chain seq x y z
N MET A 1 -26.01 73.48 20.56
CA MET A 1 -26.42 72.50 19.52
C MET A 1 -25.20 71.70 19.17
N LYS A 2 -25.10 70.43 19.70
CA LYS A 2 -23.95 69.53 19.50
C LYS A 2 -24.34 68.56 18.35
N ARG A 3 -23.61 68.58 17.24
CA ARG A 3 -23.80 67.65 16.11
C ARG A 3 -23.05 66.37 16.41
N LEU A 4 -23.80 65.28 16.51
CA LEU A 4 -23.30 63.91 16.68
C LEU A 4 -22.98 63.33 15.32
N THR A 5 -21.70 63.11 15.04
CA THR A 5 -21.27 62.46 13.81
C THR A 5 -21.15 60.95 14.05
N ILE A 6 -22.02 60.15 13.45
CA ILE A 6 -21.97 58.68 13.50
C ILE A 6 -21.04 58.24 12.37
N VAL A 7 -19.90 57.63 12.72
CA VAL A 7 -19.01 56.96 11.78
C VAL A 7 -19.42 55.50 11.68
N LEU A 8 -19.97 55.11 10.53
CA LEU A 8 -20.38 53.73 10.23
C LEU A 8 -19.16 53.00 9.68
N SER A 9 -18.52 52.19 10.52
CA SER A 9 -17.39 51.33 10.12
C SER A 9 -17.93 50.05 9.45
N LEU A 10 -17.83 49.97 8.12
CA LEU A 10 -18.16 48.78 7.35
C LEU A 10 -16.95 47.82 7.42
N ALA A 11 -17.04 46.79 8.26
CA ALA A 11 -16.05 45.70 8.33
C ALA A 11 -16.27 44.72 7.16
N LEU A 12 -15.38 44.78 6.16
CA LEU A 12 -15.35 43.87 5.03
C LEU A 12 -14.67 42.55 5.49
N SER A 13 -15.46 41.54 5.87
CA SER A 13 -14.94 40.22 6.20
C SER A 13 -14.66 39.47 4.87
N LEU A 14 -13.39 39.43 4.42
CA LEU A 14 -12.93 38.52 3.39
C LEU A 14 -12.94 37.10 3.97
N GLY A 15 -13.98 36.34 3.67
CA GLY A 15 -14.02 34.91 3.89
C GLY A 15 -13.02 34.21 2.96
N ALA A 16 -11.86 33.78 3.49
CA ALA A 16 -10.95 32.91 2.77
C ALA A 16 -11.65 31.53 2.61
N GLN A 17 -12.23 31.29 1.44
CA GLN A 17 -12.69 29.95 1.08
C GLN A 17 -11.44 29.11 0.79
N ALA A 18 -11.08 28.23 1.72
CA ALA A 18 -10.07 27.21 1.48
C ALA A 18 -10.66 26.23 0.45
N VAL A 19 -10.22 26.36 -0.79
CA VAL A 19 -10.50 25.37 -1.84
C VAL A 19 -9.72 24.11 -1.43
N MET A 20 -10.39 23.14 -0.79
CA MET A 20 -9.86 21.80 -0.64
C MET A 20 -9.81 21.16 -2.04
N LEU A 21 -8.65 21.24 -2.67
CA LEU A 21 -8.35 20.41 -3.84
C LEU A 21 -8.39 18.95 -3.36
N ALA A 22 -9.45 18.24 -3.73
CA ALA A 22 -9.51 16.81 -3.55
C ALA A 22 -8.34 16.22 -4.33
N GLN A 23 -7.31 15.75 -3.63
CA GLN A 23 -6.18 15.06 -4.24
C GLN A 23 -6.75 13.85 -5.00
N ALA A 24 -6.51 13.81 -6.31
CA ALA A 24 -6.90 12.66 -7.11
C ALA A 24 -6.26 11.41 -6.48
N LYS A 25 -7.09 10.41 -6.18
CA LYS A 25 -6.59 9.14 -5.64
C LYS A 25 -5.64 8.52 -6.64
N THR A 26 -4.46 8.13 -6.20
CA THR A 26 -3.50 7.41 -7.05
C THR A 26 -4.15 6.09 -7.52
N ASP A 27 -4.09 5.83 -8.82
CA ASP A 27 -4.61 4.62 -9.44
C ASP A 27 -3.46 3.67 -9.75
N PHE A 28 -3.42 2.53 -9.05
CA PHE A 28 -2.42 1.48 -9.21
C PHE A 28 -2.81 0.46 -10.28
N THR A 29 -3.94 0.62 -10.95
CA THR A 29 -4.43 -0.31 -11.97
C THR A 29 -3.41 -0.55 -13.08
N GLY A 30 -3.16 -1.82 -13.36
CA GLY A 30 -2.25 -2.24 -14.41
C GLY A 30 -1.67 -3.63 -14.18
N THR A 31 -0.87 -4.05 -15.15
CA THR A 31 -0.03 -5.24 -15.05
C THR A 31 1.40 -4.79 -14.84
N TRP A 32 2.04 -5.31 -13.81
CA TRP A 32 3.34 -4.90 -13.33
C TRP A 32 4.29 -6.10 -13.33
N ARG A 33 5.41 -5.98 -14.05
CA ARG A 33 6.45 -7.03 -14.13
C ARG A 33 7.65 -6.65 -13.30
N PHE A 34 8.11 -7.59 -12.47
CA PHE A 34 9.29 -7.38 -11.63
C PHE A 34 10.53 -7.03 -12.46
N ASN A 35 11.21 -5.97 -12.06
CA ASN A 35 12.46 -5.51 -12.66
C ASN A 35 13.61 -5.70 -11.66
N GLN A 36 14.34 -6.79 -11.85
CA GLN A 36 15.47 -7.15 -10.98
C GLN A 36 16.58 -6.10 -11.01
N ALA A 37 16.85 -5.50 -12.17
CA ALA A 37 17.94 -4.53 -12.35
C ALA A 37 17.69 -3.20 -11.61
N LYS A 38 16.42 -2.84 -11.40
CA LYS A 38 16.01 -1.62 -10.67
C LYS A 38 15.71 -1.87 -9.19
N SER A 39 15.63 -3.13 -8.78
CA SER A 39 15.33 -3.52 -7.42
C SER A 39 16.59 -3.48 -6.54
N ASN A 40 16.43 -3.64 -5.21
CA ASN A 40 17.55 -3.63 -4.28
C ASN A 40 18.63 -4.66 -4.72
N PRO A 41 19.93 -4.27 -4.80
CA PRO A 41 21.02 -5.16 -5.21
C PRO A 41 21.14 -6.43 -4.33
N ASN A 42 20.64 -6.44 -3.11
CA ASN A 42 20.59 -7.64 -2.29
C ASN A 42 19.61 -8.71 -2.80
N ILE A 43 18.71 -8.33 -3.73
CA ILE A 43 17.82 -9.27 -4.44
C ILE A 43 18.54 -9.91 -5.64
N ALA A 44 19.59 -9.29 -6.15
CA ALA A 44 20.23 -9.65 -7.42
C ALA A 44 21.21 -10.83 -7.35
N GLY A 45 21.48 -11.41 -6.23
CA GLY A 45 22.46 -12.51 -6.14
C GLY A 45 22.15 -13.60 -5.13
N ASN A 46 21.31 -13.31 -4.17
CA ASN A 46 20.89 -14.26 -3.14
C ASN A 46 19.37 -14.40 -3.17
N THR A 47 18.87 -15.52 -2.68
CA THR A 47 17.44 -15.67 -2.43
C THR A 47 17.00 -14.54 -1.51
N PRO A 48 16.09 -13.65 -1.95
CA PRO A 48 15.66 -12.54 -1.11
C PRO A 48 15.02 -13.10 0.17
N ASN A 49 15.30 -12.47 1.31
CA ASN A 49 14.67 -12.86 2.58
C ASN A 49 13.16 -12.63 2.54
N ILE A 50 12.73 -11.74 1.65
CA ILE A 50 11.32 -11.42 1.40
C ILE A 50 11.05 -11.65 -0.10
N PRO A 51 10.41 -12.75 -0.47
CA PRO A 51 10.15 -13.02 -1.88
C PRO A 51 9.14 -12.06 -2.47
N PHE A 52 9.44 -11.53 -3.66
CA PHE A 52 8.52 -10.73 -4.46
C PHE A 52 7.96 -11.56 -5.62
N PRO A 53 6.72 -11.27 -6.04
CA PRO A 53 6.14 -11.91 -7.22
C PRO A 53 6.87 -11.46 -8.50
N SER A 54 6.85 -12.31 -9.52
CA SER A 54 7.37 -11.98 -10.86
C SER A 54 6.43 -11.05 -11.64
N GLN A 55 5.14 -11.11 -11.32
CA GLN A 55 4.10 -10.27 -11.91
C GLN A 55 3.00 -9.98 -10.90
N ILE A 56 2.47 -8.78 -10.99
CA ILE A 56 1.30 -8.31 -10.22
C ILE A 56 0.30 -7.72 -11.21
N VAL A 57 -0.96 -8.12 -11.08
CA VAL A 57 -2.09 -7.49 -11.78
C VAL A 57 -2.93 -6.77 -10.73
N VAL A 58 -3.14 -5.48 -10.91
CA VAL A 58 -3.93 -4.65 -10.01
C VAL A 58 -5.16 -4.14 -10.73
N LYS A 59 -6.31 -4.25 -10.07
CA LYS A 59 -7.57 -3.63 -10.49
C LYS A 59 -8.10 -2.82 -9.32
N GLN A 60 -8.06 -1.50 -9.45
CA GLN A 60 -8.58 -0.57 -8.44
C GLN A 60 -9.92 -0.02 -8.91
N SER A 61 -10.92 -0.07 -8.06
CA SER A 61 -12.28 0.39 -8.36
C SER A 61 -12.89 1.05 -7.13
N GLY A 62 -12.98 2.37 -7.15
CA GLY A 62 -13.62 3.14 -6.08
C GLY A 62 -13.00 2.88 -4.71
N ALA A 63 -13.66 2.04 -3.92
CA ALA A 63 -13.25 1.68 -2.56
C ALA A 63 -12.45 0.37 -2.47
N ASP A 64 -12.27 -0.35 -3.58
CA ASP A 64 -11.68 -1.68 -3.59
C ASP A 64 -10.39 -1.72 -4.42
N VAL A 65 -9.46 -2.59 -4.03
CA VAL A 65 -8.30 -2.96 -4.82
C VAL A 65 -8.17 -4.49 -4.86
N ALA A 66 -8.24 -5.05 -6.06
CA ALA A 66 -7.96 -6.46 -6.30
C ALA A 66 -6.51 -6.61 -6.79
N ILE A 67 -5.79 -7.55 -6.20
CA ILE A 67 -4.38 -7.81 -6.47
C ILE A 67 -4.22 -9.30 -6.73
N ASP A 68 -3.80 -9.63 -7.95
CA ASP A 68 -3.40 -10.96 -8.35
C ASP A 68 -1.89 -10.99 -8.52
N SER A 69 -1.20 -11.86 -7.83
CA SER A 69 0.25 -12.00 -7.92
C SER A 69 0.68 -13.39 -8.38
N THR A 70 1.65 -13.44 -9.27
CA THR A 70 2.25 -14.66 -9.79
C THR A 70 3.72 -14.72 -9.40
N SER A 71 4.16 -15.85 -8.86
CA SER A 71 5.55 -16.07 -8.47
C SER A 71 6.08 -17.38 -9.06
N VAL A 72 7.37 -17.40 -9.39
CA VAL A 72 8.04 -18.61 -9.86
C VAL A 72 8.21 -19.66 -8.76
N ARG A 73 8.26 -19.23 -7.49
CA ARG A 73 8.58 -20.07 -6.34
C ARG A 73 7.45 -20.23 -5.33
N GLN A 74 6.34 -19.49 -5.51
CA GLN A 74 5.20 -19.50 -4.61
C GLN A 74 3.91 -19.70 -5.40
N GLN A 75 2.88 -20.22 -4.74
CA GLN A 75 1.58 -20.30 -5.35
C GLN A 75 1.06 -18.89 -5.69
N PRO A 76 0.31 -18.73 -6.79
CA PRO A 76 -0.36 -17.49 -7.09
C PRO A 76 -1.24 -17.06 -5.91
N LEU A 77 -1.22 -15.78 -5.61
CA LEU A 77 -2.02 -15.18 -4.54
C LEU A 77 -3.00 -14.20 -5.16
N SER A 78 -4.27 -14.30 -4.79
CA SER A 78 -5.32 -13.36 -5.15
C SER A 78 -5.93 -12.78 -3.88
N ALA A 79 -6.06 -11.47 -3.82
CA ALA A 79 -6.67 -10.78 -2.69
C ALA A 79 -7.47 -9.58 -3.16
N VAL A 80 -8.61 -9.35 -2.51
CA VAL A 80 -9.42 -8.13 -2.69
C VAL A 80 -9.48 -7.41 -1.36
N PHE A 81 -8.94 -6.20 -1.33
CA PHE A 81 -8.93 -5.35 -0.15
C PHE A 81 -9.91 -4.20 -0.30
N LYS A 82 -10.49 -3.78 0.82
CA LYS A 82 -11.15 -2.50 0.97
C LYS A 82 -10.10 -1.42 1.27
N LEU A 83 -10.21 -0.27 0.61
CA LEU A 83 -9.28 0.86 0.83
C LEU A 83 -9.61 1.70 2.06
N ASP A 84 -10.56 1.25 2.88
CA ASP A 84 -10.94 1.85 4.16
C ASP A 84 -10.18 1.26 5.37
N GLY A 85 -9.30 0.28 5.12
CA GLY A 85 -8.54 -0.42 6.17
C GLY A 85 -9.28 -1.59 6.82
N SER A 86 -10.42 -2.01 6.28
CA SER A 86 -11.13 -3.19 6.76
C SER A 86 -10.28 -4.44 6.57
N LYS A 87 -10.27 -5.32 7.57
CA LYS A 87 -9.55 -6.60 7.51
C LYS A 87 -10.24 -7.57 6.58
N VAL A 88 -9.45 -8.25 5.78
CA VAL A 88 -9.89 -9.34 4.90
C VAL A 88 -9.05 -10.59 5.16
N THR A 89 -9.66 -11.77 4.96
CA THR A 89 -8.91 -13.03 4.95
C THR A 89 -8.33 -13.20 3.55
N VAL A 90 -7.01 -13.39 3.48
CA VAL A 90 -6.32 -13.65 2.23
C VAL A 90 -6.29 -15.16 1.98
N GLN A 91 -6.56 -15.57 0.76
CA GLN A 91 -6.43 -16.97 0.35
C GLN A 91 -4.95 -17.37 0.44
N ALA A 92 -4.64 -18.31 1.32
CA ALA A 92 -3.29 -18.80 1.57
C ALA A 92 -3.22 -20.31 1.40
N PRO A 93 -2.04 -20.88 1.15
CA PRO A 93 -1.87 -22.34 1.12
C PRO A 93 -2.32 -23.02 2.40
N SER A 94 -2.65 -24.31 2.33
CA SER A 94 -3.09 -25.11 3.49
C SER A 94 -2.12 -24.97 4.68
N GLY A 95 -2.65 -24.80 5.88
CA GLY A 95 -1.88 -24.63 7.12
C GLY A 95 -1.35 -23.21 7.36
N ILE A 96 -1.65 -22.26 6.48
CA ILE A 96 -1.32 -20.86 6.64
C ILE A 96 -2.62 -20.06 6.81
N SER A 97 -2.70 -19.25 7.84
CA SER A 97 -3.75 -18.24 8.00
C SER A 97 -3.17 -16.86 7.74
N GLU A 98 -3.80 -16.10 6.84
CA GLU A 98 -3.38 -14.75 6.51
C GLU A 98 -4.57 -13.79 6.55
N THR A 99 -4.41 -12.69 7.26
CA THR A 99 -5.34 -11.56 7.25
C THR A 99 -4.60 -10.32 6.80
N GLY A 100 -5.26 -9.47 6.05
CA GLY A 100 -4.67 -8.23 5.57
C GLY A 100 -5.66 -7.08 5.56
N GLU A 101 -5.14 -5.88 5.44
CA GLU A 101 -5.89 -4.63 5.26
C GLU A 101 -5.13 -3.72 4.30
N ALA A 102 -5.85 -2.85 3.60
CA ALA A 102 -5.24 -1.89 2.69
C ALA A 102 -5.88 -0.51 2.85
N LYS A 103 -5.07 0.54 2.67
CA LYS A 103 -5.52 1.92 2.69
C LYS A 103 -4.64 2.80 1.81
N LEU A 104 -5.19 3.91 1.35
CA LEU A 104 -4.42 4.97 0.70
C LEU A 104 -3.91 5.94 1.76
N GLU A 105 -2.58 6.12 1.82
CA GLU A 105 -1.92 7.13 2.65
C GLU A 105 -1.26 8.16 1.72
N GLY A 106 -1.95 9.28 1.49
CA GLY A 106 -1.55 10.25 0.46
C GLY A 106 -1.58 9.62 -0.94
N ALA A 107 -0.45 9.62 -1.62
CA ALA A 107 -0.29 9.01 -2.94
C ALA A 107 0.10 7.51 -2.89
N ASN A 108 0.29 6.94 -1.71
CA ASN A 108 0.75 5.57 -1.54
C ASN A 108 -0.40 4.62 -1.20
N LEU A 109 -0.32 3.38 -1.71
CA LEU A 109 -1.12 2.26 -1.23
C LEU A 109 -0.32 1.54 -0.15
N VAL A 110 -0.88 1.47 1.05
CA VAL A 110 -0.27 0.74 2.18
C VAL A 110 -1.07 -0.51 2.46
N ILE A 111 -0.41 -1.66 2.42
CA ILE A 111 -0.98 -2.95 2.72
C ILE A 111 -0.26 -3.51 3.94
N THR A 112 -1.01 -3.91 4.96
CA THR A 112 -0.47 -4.66 6.08
C THR A 112 -1.10 -6.03 6.11
N SER A 113 -0.31 -7.06 6.41
CA SER A 113 -0.84 -8.40 6.60
C SER A 113 -0.16 -9.12 7.76
N ARG A 114 -0.92 -10.01 8.39
CA ARG A 114 -0.47 -10.90 9.44
C ARG A 114 -0.66 -12.33 8.97
N ARG A 115 0.42 -13.06 8.93
CA ARG A 115 0.46 -14.48 8.55
C ARG A 115 0.84 -15.33 9.75
N SER A 116 0.12 -16.41 9.99
CA SER A 116 0.47 -17.38 11.00
C SER A 116 0.65 -18.78 10.42
N PHE A 117 1.63 -19.48 10.97
CA PHE A 117 1.98 -20.84 10.62
C PHE A 117 1.89 -21.69 11.87
N SER A 118 1.09 -22.74 11.81
CA SER A 118 0.99 -23.72 12.89
C SER A 118 1.96 -24.88 12.65
N SER A 119 2.75 -25.22 13.64
CA SER A 119 3.66 -26.37 13.62
C SER A 119 3.60 -27.13 14.96
N PRO A 120 4.12 -28.36 15.05
CA PRO A 120 4.23 -29.06 16.33
C PRO A 120 5.05 -28.32 17.40
N ALA A 121 5.92 -27.38 16.99
CA ALA A 121 6.71 -26.55 17.89
C ALA A 121 5.97 -25.26 18.35
N GLY A 122 4.76 -25.02 17.85
CA GLY A 122 3.94 -23.87 18.19
C GLY A 122 3.52 -23.04 16.96
N GLU A 123 2.92 -21.88 17.24
CA GLU A 123 2.52 -20.91 16.23
C GLU A 123 3.64 -19.90 15.98
N THR A 124 3.97 -19.67 14.72
CA THR A 124 4.86 -18.59 14.29
C THR A 124 4.04 -17.51 13.61
N VAL A 125 4.24 -16.27 14.03
CA VAL A 125 3.54 -15.11 13.47
C VAL A 125 4.53 -14.20 12.74
N VAL A 126 4.17 -13.83 11.51
CA VAL A 126 4.93 -12.88 10.71
C VAL A 126 4.01 -11.74 10.28
N ASN A 127 4.43 -10.52 10.53
CA ASN A 127 3.75 -9.33 10.07
C ASN A 127 4.47 -8.75 8.85
N PHE A 128 3.69 -8.32 7.86
CA PHE A 128 4.19 -7.63 6.68
C PHE A 128 3.56 -6.25 6.58
N ARG A 129 4.35 -5.28 6.14
CA ARG A 129 3.89 -3.98 5.72
C ARG A 129 4.48 -3.68 4.36
N GLU A 130 3.63 -3.37 3.40
CA GLU A 130 4.01 -2.98 2.06
C GLU A 130 3.60 -1.53 1.82
N VAL A 131 4.51 -0.73 1.29
CA VAL A 131 4.25 0.63 0.84
C VAL A 131 4.48 0.67 -0.66
N TRP A 132 3.43 0.90 -1.41
CA TRP A 132 3.42 0.95 -2.86
C TRP A 132 3.37 2.39 -3.32
N SER A 133 4.27 2.78 -4.21
CA SER A 133 4.33 4.11 -4.80
C SER A 133 4.48 4.05 -6.31
N LEU A 134 3.88 5.02 -7.03
CA LEU A 134 3.96 5.14 -8.48
C LEU A 134 4.83 6.32 -8.88
N ASN A 135 5.70 6.09 -9.87
CA ASN A 135 6.41 7.14 -10.59
C ASN A 135 6.36 6.84 -12.09
N GLY A 136 5.38 7.44 -12.78
CA GLY A 136 5.11 7.15 -14.17
C GLY A 136 4.74 5.67 -14.38
N ASN A 137 5.54 4.96 -15.16
CA ASN A 137 5.34 3.54 -15.45
C ASN A 137 6.13 2.61 -14.50
N LEU A 138 6.57 3.12 -13.36
CA LEU A 138 7.27 2.34 -12.35
C LEU A 138 6.41 2.23 -11.09
N LEU A 139 6.22 1.00 -10.63
CA LEU A 139 5.68 0.70 -9.31
C LEU A 139 6.83 0.30 -8.40
N THR A 140 7.01 1.01 -7.30
CA THR A 140 7.99 0.65 -6.26
C THR A 140 7.23 0.11 -5.05
N ILE A 141 7.66 -1.04 -4.55
CA ILE A 141 7.12 -1.68 -3.35
C ILE A 141 8.24 -1.81 -2.32
N VAL A 142 8.08 -1.13 -1.19
CA VAL A 142 8.91 -1.36 0.00
C VAL A 142 8.16 -2.31 0.91
N LYS A 143 8.69 -3.51 1.09
CA LYS A 143 8.10 -4.56 1.93
C LYS A 143 8.94 -4.77 3.17
N THR A 144 8.33 -4.57 4.33
CA THR A 144 8.92 -4.83 5.64
C THR A 144 8.30 -6.10 6.22
N ARG A 145 9.15 -7.03 6.62
CA ARG A 145 8.80 -8.23 7.36
C ARG A 145 9.23 -8.07 8.80
N THR A 146 8.32 -8.32 9.73
CA THR A 146 8.62 -8.32 11.18
C THR A 146 8.25 -9.67 11.75
N GLN A 147 9.21 -10.31 12.41
CA GLN A 147 9.05 -11.57 13.14
C GLN A 147 9.87 -11.52 14.40
N ASP A 148 9.31 -11.96 15.54
CA ASP A 148 10.00 -12.04 16.84
C ASP A 148 10.65 -10.71 17.28
N GLY A 149 10.06 -9.58 16.88
CA GLY A 149 10.56 -8.23 17.17
C GLY A 149 11.64 -7.73 16.21
N GLU A 150 12.16 -8.57 15.33
CA GLU A 150 13.13 -8.18 14.30
C GLU A 150 12.42 -7.77 13.01
N SER A 151 12.92 -6.71 12.37
CA SER A 151 12.37 -6.19 11.12
C SER A 151 13.42 -6.16 10.02
N THR A 152 13.02 -6.61 8.82
CA THR A 152 13.82 -6.54 7.60
C THR A 152 12.99 -5.90 6.51
N SER A 153 13.59 -4.97 5.75
CA SER A 153 12.92 -4.31 4.64
C SER A 153 13.67 -4.54 3.34
N GLU A 154 12.92 -4.76 2.28
CA GLU A 154 13.42 -4.91 0.93
C GLU A 154 12.59 -4.06 -0.04
N THR A 155 13.23 -3.61 -1.13
CA THR A 155 12.59 -2.77 -2.14
C THR A 155 12.58 -3.49 -3.48
N ALA A 156 11.42 -3.58 -4.08
CA ALA A 156 11.25 -4.10 -5.42
C ALA A 156 10.66 -3.04 -6.34
N VAL A 157 11.11 -3.02 -7.58
CA VAL A 157 10.63 -2.15 -8.65
C VAL A 157 10.01 -3.02 -9.73
N PHE A 158 8.88 -2.56 -10.24
CA PHE A 158 8.13 -3.23 -11.31
C PHE A 158 7.91 -2.24 -12.46
N ASP A 159 8.06 -2.69 -13.68
CA ASP A 159 7.70 -1.94 -14.88
C ASP A 159 6.25 -2.24 -15.27
N LYS A 160 5.52 -1.23 -15.72
CA LYS A 160 4.19 -1.40 -16.31
C LYS A 160 4.30 -2.10 -17.68
N VAL A 161 3.46 -3.09 -17.94
CA VAL A 161 3.40 -3.85 -19.19
C VAL A 161 2.01 -3.81 -19.80
#